data_be16cbe70e7fbde9f84058a4b274a9bd
#
_entry.id   be16cbe70e7fbde9f84058a4b274a9bd
#
_cell.length_a   1.000
_cell.length_b   1.000
_cell.length_c   1.000
_cell.angle_alpha   90.00
_cell.angle_beta   90.00
_cell.angle_gamma   90.00
#
_symmetry.space_group_name_H-M   'P 1'
#
loop_
_entity.id
_entity.type
_entity.pdbx_description
1 polymer ?
#
loop_
_entity_poly.entity_id
_entity_poly.type
_entity_poly.pdbx_seq_one_letter_code
_entity_poly.pdbx_strand_id
1 'polypeptide(L)'
;ATQIDETLTEANDRKLVFWVPVGNASNGNTNARPNGKFDSEAFSTWSYVTHYGDWTAPHGWVPGGFADVAHKNGVGVSGVASVPWGGISSEWSSGFSTLVGIEAEKVAKFLHYHGVDGLGYNSEFSTGSSFILSGLRALHETVHKYLTEKGNPVVENFWYDGTNDNGQITFDSGLGNHNNDTFGDGEHIRTSLFLNYNWHGVLGGLTQSTVDTYAPGRSSLDLYAGFNMQGGDPSTWRTLKDYNLSIGLWGAHDYNMLWADRANNGSTDVAKQTYYQHLIEQFFTNGNRNPIDKIEVYNRGNHHPDDKWFGMSAFMTARSSLKWDLSEEPFISYFNLGNGRFLNWMGERQNDNEWYNIGVQDYLPTWRWWFASDFMGKTADKVVENGLEAKFTYDDAYVGGSCLRLFGSVDNEYLHLFKTEFALSAADVITVRYKLVGG
;
A
#
# COMPACT_ATOMS: atom_id res chain seq x y z
N ALA A 1 2.40 10.45 -8.61
CA ALA A 1 3.40 9.41 -8.86
C ALA A 1 3.60 9.21 -10.37
N THR A 2 4.85 9.02 -10.80
CA THR A 2 5.15 8.75 -12.21
C THR A 2 5.09 7.25 -12.45
N GLN A 3 4.35 6.83 -13.46
CA GLN A 3 4.35 5.43 -13.89
C GLN A 3 5.69 5.05 -14.51
N ILE A 4 6.17 3.86 -14.19
CA ILE A 4 7.43 3.34 -14.71
C ILE A 4 7.21 2.62 -16.04
N ASP A 5 6.05 2.01 -16.22
CA ASP A 5 5.67 1.32 -17.45
C ASP A 5 4.95 2.29 -18.40
N GLU A 6 5.61 2.68 -19.47
CA GLU A 6 5.10 3.63 -20.47
C GLU A 6 3.93 3.08 -21.29
N THR A 7 3.68 1.76 -21.22
CA THR A 7 2.56 1.13 -21.95
C THR A 7 1.23 1.23 -21.20
N LEU A 8 1.25 1.63 -19.92
CA LEU A 8 0.04 1.82 -19.14
C LEU A 8 -0.62 3.15 -19.50
N THR A 9 -1.93 3.08 -19.59
CA THR A 9 -2.81 4.24 -19.78
C THR A 9 -3.71 4.40 -18.57
N GLU A 10 -4.29 5.56 -18.37
CA GLU A 10 -5.25 5.81 -17.31
C GLU A 10 -6.41 4.79 -17.31
N ALA A 11 -6.82 4.31 -18.47
CA ALA A 11 -7.91 3.35 -18.63
C ALA A 11 -7.58 1.93 -18.12
N ASN A 12 -6.30 1.55 -18.02
CA ASN A 12 -5.88 0.22 -17.59
C ASN A 12 -4.90 0.24 -16.41
N ASP A 13 -4.72 1.38 -15.78
CA ASP A 13 -3.84 1.54 -14.63
C ASP A 13 -4.58 1.19 -13.33
N ARG A 14 -4.44 -0.06 -12.92
CA ARG A 14 -5.04 -0.54 -11.68
C ARG A 14 -4.43 0.15 -10.47
N LYS A 15 -5.29 0.56 -9.54
CA LYS A 15 -4.91 1.05 -8.23
C LYS A 15 -4.81 -0.11 -7.25
N LEU A 16 -4.09 0.09 -6.15
CA LEU A 16 -4.01 -0.88 -5.07
C LEU A 16 -4.16 -0.16 -3.73
N VAL A 17 -5.12 -0.61 -2.94
CA VAL A 17 -5.29 -0.19 -1.56
C VAL A 17 -4.89 -1.29 -0.59
N PHE A 18 -4.07 -0.91 0.40
CA PHE A 18 -3.75 -1.74 1.56
C PHE A 18 -4.59 -1.30 2.75
N TRP A 19 -5.41 -2.20 3.27
CA TRP A 19 -6.10 -2.01 4.55
C TRP A 19 -5.48 -2.91 5.60
N VAL A 20 -4.56 -2.36 6.33
CA VAL A 20 -3.80 -3.10 7.34
C VAL A 20 -3.42 -2.17 8.50
N PRO A 21 -3.22 -2.69 9.70
CA PRO A 21 -2.58 -1.94 10.77
C PRO A 21 -1.08 -1.79 10.45
N VAL A 22 -0.53 -0.61 10.71
CA VAL A 22 0.92 -0.37 10.63
C VAL A 22 1.53 -0.43 12.02
N GLY A 23 2.63 -1.18 12.15
CA GLY A 23 3.36 -1.31 13.38
C GLY A 23 3.52 -2.75 13.84
N ASN A 24 3.58 -2.97 15.14
CA ASN A 24 3.79 -4.29 15.72
C ASN A 24 2.50 -5.13 15.73
N ALA A 25 2.32 -5.97 14.74
CA ALA A 25 1.15 -6.83 14.61
C ALA A 25 1.03 -7.86 15.74
N SER A 26 2.13 -8.25 16.38
CA SER A 26 2.11 -9.25 17.45
C SER A 26 1.51 -8.74 18.76
N ASN A 27 1.43 -7.44 18.95
CA ASN A 27 0.96 -6.82 20.20
C ASN A 27 -0.42 -6.14 20.12
N GLY A 28 -1.06 -6.12 18.98
CA GLY A 28 -2.39 -5.50 18.80
C GLY A 28 -2.44 -3.98 19.01
N ASN A 29 -1.34 -3.33 19.36
CA ASN A 29 -1.22 -1.89 19.59
C ASN A 29 -0.36 -1.24 18.52
N THR A 30 -0.68 -1.51 17.33
CA THR A 30 0.10 -1.06 16.21
C THR A 30 -0.48 0.23 15.70
N ASN A 31 0.19 1.26 15.98
CA ASN A 31 0.01 2.51 15.28
C ASN A 31 1.39 2.88 14.73
N ALA A 32 1.44 3.45 13.57
CA ALA A 32 2.66 3.89 12.92
C ALA A 32 3.41 5.01 13.69
N ARG A 33 3.30 4.99 15.01
CA ARG A 33 3.97 5.94 15.90
C ARG A 33 5.38 5.47 16.23
N PRO A 34 6.32 6.39 16.37
CA PRO A 34 7.63 6.09 16.88
C PRO A 34 7.57 5.33 18.21
N ASN A 35 8.35 4.27 18.34
CA ASN A 35 8.43 3.45 19.55
C ASN A 35 9.80 2.78 19.69
N GLY A 36 10.06 2.18 20.85
CA GLY A 36 11.32 1.52 21.18
C GLY A 36 11.39 0.03 20.84
N LYS A 37 10.68 -0.44 19.82
CA LYS A 37 10.68 -1.85 19.43
C LYS A 37 11.09 -2.04 17.99
N PHE A 38 12.03 -2.93 17.77
CA PHE A 38 12.48 -3.31 16.44
C PHE A 38 11.44 -4.11 15.65
N ASP A 39 10.68 -4.98 16.29
CA ASP A 39 9.73 -5.91 15.67
C ASP A 39 8.43 -5.26 15.12
N SER A 40 8.47 -3.97 14.94
CA SER A 40 7.40 -3.24 14.26
C SER A 40 7.48 -3.41 12.74
N GLU A 41 6.34 -3.47 12.09
CA GLU A 41 6.25 -3.68 10.64
C GLU A 41 6.83 -2.49 9.86
N ALA A 42 7.95 -2.71 9.18
CA ALA A 42 8.56 -1.73 8.30
C ALA A 42 8.01 -1.87 6.88
N PHE A 43 6.84 -1.28 6.64
CA PHE A 43 6.25 -1.24 5.30
C PHE A 43 7.15 -0.48 4.32
N SER A 44 7.46 -1.07 3.16
CA SER A 44 8.44 -0.50 2.20
C SER A 44 8.00 -0.62 0.73
N THR A 45 6.81 -1.13 0.45
CA THR A 45 6.33 -1.40 -0.91
C THR A 45 5.49 -0.28 -1.50
N TRP A 46 5.80 0.95 -1.13
CA TRP A 46 5.08 2.16 -1.54
C TRP A 46 4.90 2.28 -3.06
N SER A 47 5.90 1.86 -3.83
CA SER A 47 5.86 1.96 -5.30
C SER A 47 4.74 1.17 -5.97
N TYR A 48 4.16 0.19 -5.28
CA TYR A 48 3.02 -0.59 -5.78
C TYR A 48 1.67 -0.14 -5.20
N VAL A 49 1.66 0.70 -4.19
CA VAL A 49 0.45 1.11 -3.48
C VAL A 49 0.02 2.49 -3.95
N THR A 50 -1.28 2.68 -4.13
CA THR A 50 -1.86 3.99 -4.42
C THR A 50 -2.51 4.60 -3.19
N HIS A 51 -3.04 3.78 -2.30
CA HIS A 51 -3.67 4.23 -1.07
C HIS A 51 -3.45 3.24 0.08
N TYR A 52 -3.17 3.77 1.26
CA TYR A 52 -3.01 2.98 2.48
C TYR A 52 -4.07 3.36 3.51
N GLY A 53 -4.86 2.37 3.94
CA GLY A 53 -5.85 2.53 5.01
C GLY A 53 -5.33 1.94 6.32
N ASP A 54 -5.01 2.78 7.30
CA ASP A 54 -4.57 2.33 8.62
C ASP A 54 -5.78 1.90 9.47
N TRP A 55 -5.89 0.59 9.65
CA TRP A 55 -6.99 -0.02 10.40
C TRP A 55 -6.96 0.27 11.90
N THR A 56 -5.80 0.63 12.45
CA THR A 56 -5.63 0.93 13.87
C THR A 56 -5.77 2.39 14.20
N ALA A 57 -5.77 3.26 13.20
CA ALA A 57 -5.94 4.69 13.40
C ALA A 57 -7.40 5.04 13.77
N PRO A 58 -7.61 6.07 14.58
CA PRO A 58 -8.93 6.64 14.73
C PRO A 58 -9.49 7.10 13.38
N HIS A 59 -10.80 6.96 13.18
CA HIS A 59 -11.44 7.40 11.95
C HIS A 59 -11.12 8.86 11.63
N GLY A 60 -10.72 9.12 10.39
CA GLY A 60 -10.33 10.45 9.92
C GLY A 60 -8.97 10.96 10.42
N TRP A 61 -8.12 10.06 10.93
CA TRP A 61 -6.79 10.43 11.39
C TRP A 61 -5.77 9.31 11.15
N VAL A 62 -4.53 9.69 10.84
CA VAL A 62 -3.38 8.79 10.75
C VAL A 62 -2.17 9.43 11.45
N PRO A 63 -1.18 8.65 11.93
CA PRO A 63 0.04 9.21 12.47
C PRO A 63 0.77 10.08 11.44
N GLY A 64 1.17 11.32 11.83
CA GLY A 64 1.77 12.29 10.90
C GLY A 64 3.01 11.75 10.18
N GLY A 65 3.94 11.10 10.90
CA GLY A 65 5.13 10.52 10.25
C GLY A 65 4.80 9.41 9.25
N PHE A 66 3.67 8.71 9.41
CA PHE A 66 3.19 7.76 8.42
C PHE A 66 2.60 8.45 7.19
N ALA A 67 1.80 9.50 7.39
CA ALA A 67 1.28 10.31 6.30
C ALA A 67 2.43 10.94 5.48
N ASP A 68 3.44 11.48 6.15
CA ASP A 68 4.61 12.09 5.50
C ASP A 68 5.35 11.09 4.60
N VAL A 69 5.63 9.87 5.08
CA VAL A 69 6.33 8.88 4.25
C VAL A 69 5.47 8.36 3.11
N ALA A 70 4.17 8.20 3.30
CA ALA A 70 3.24 7.81 2.24
C ALA A 70 3.19 8.89 1.15
N HIS A 71 3.00 10.15 1.51
CA HIS A 71 2.98 11.28 0.57
C HIS A 71 4.30 11.46 -0.16
N LYS A 72 5.42 11.30 0.54
CA LYS A 72 6.77 11.27 -0.08
C LYS A 72 6.85 10.23 -1.20
N ASN A 73 6.12 9.13 -1.07
CA ASN A 73 6.02 8.08 -2.08
C ASN A 73 4.82 8.24 -3.04
N GLY A 74 4.06 9.33 -2.94
CA GLY A 74 2.89 9.59 -3.79
C GLY A 74 1.69 8.71 -3.49
N VAL A 75 1.57 8.23 -2.25
CA VAL A 75 0.51 7.33 -1.77
C VAL A 75 -0.44 8.09 -0.86
N GLY A 76 -1.74 7.98 -1.12
CA GLY A 76 -2.77 8.54 -0.23
C GLY A 76 -2.94 7.70 1.03
N VAL A 77 -3.45 8.33 2.10
CA VAL A 77 -3.67 7.66 3.39
C VAL A 77 -5.03 7.97 3.99
N SER A 78 -5.59 7.00 4.70
CA SER A 78 -6.80 7.16 5.51
C SER A 78 -6.74 6.33 6.77
N GLY A 79 -7.50 6.73 7.79
CA GLY A 79 -7.89 5.85 8.88
C GLY A 79 -9.16 5.09 8.50
N VAL A 80 -9.26 3.84 8.86
CA VAL A 80 -10.43 2.99 8.57
C VAL A 80 -11.30 2.84 9.83
N ALA A 81 -12.56 3.26 9.73
CA ALA A 81 -13.56 3.03 10.77
C ALA A 81 -13.88 1.53 10.85
N SER A 82 -13.33 0.85 11.84
CA SER A 82 -13.51 -0.60 12.04
C SER A 82 -14.81 -0.89 12.79
N VAL A 83 -15.94 -0.53 12.17
CA VAL A 83 -17.28 -0.75 12.76
C VAL A 83 -17.53 -2.26 12.87
N PRO A 84 -17.92 -2.76 14.06
CA PRO A 84 -18.21 -4.18 14.24
C PRO A 84 -19.38 -4.64 13.34
N TRP A 85 -19.30 -5.89 12.92
CA TRP A 85 -20.35 -6.54 12.15
C TRP A 85 -21.69 -6.59 12.92
N GLY A 86 -22.79 -6.35 12.21
CA GLY A 86 -24.15 -6.48 12.73
C GLY A 86 -24.89 -5.17 12.89
N GLY A 87 -25.85 -5.12 13.81
CA GLY A 87 -26.57 -3.89 14.14
C GLY A 87 -25.62 -2.86 14.74
N ILE A 88 -25.68 -1.63 14.25
CA ILE A 88 -24.80 -0.56 14.74
C ILE A 88 -25.07 -0.32 16.25
N SER A 89 -24.01 -0.33 17.05
CA SER A 89 -24.14 -0.03 18.47
C SER A 89 -24.57 1.44 18.71
N SER A 90 -25.12 1.71 19.89
CA SER A 90 -25.50 3.09 20.26
C SER A 90 -24.31 4.06 20.25
N GLU A 91 -23.13 3.56 20.61
CA GLU A 91 -21.90 4.36 20.62
C GLU A 91 -21.49 4.76 19.17
N TRP A 92 -21.42 3.79 18.26
CA TRP A 92 -21.12 4.05 16.86
C TRP A 92 -22.20 4.89 16.18
N SER A 93 -23.47 4.62 16.46
CA SER A 93 -24.60 5.40 15.95
C SER A 93 -24.53 6.86 16.42
N SER A 94 -24.22 7.10 17.69
CA SER A 94 -24.01 8.43 18.24
C SER A 94 -22.79 9.14 17.63
N GLY A 95 -21.68 8.38 17.45
CA GLY A 95 -20.47 8.89 16.81
C GLY A 95 -20.72 9.34 15.37
N PHE A 96 -21.36 8.52 14.56
CA PHE A 96 -21.71 8.88 13.18
C PHE A 96 -22.75 10.01 13.13
N SER A 97 -23.75 10.03 14.00
CA SER A 97 -24.71 11.13 14.07
C SER A 97 -24.04 12.45 14.40
N THR A 98 -23.04 12.43 15.28
CA THR A 98 -22.22 13.60 15.59
C THR A 98 -21.40 14.01 14.36
N LEU A 99 -20.72 13.07 13.70
CA LEU A 99 -19.89 13.34 12.53
C LEU A 99 -20.70 14.00 11.40
N VAL A 100 -21.85 13.40 11.03
CA VAL A 100 -22.70 13.93 9.95
C VAL A 100 -23.44 15.23 10.35
N GLY A 101 -23.51 15.53 11.64
CA GLY A 101 -24.01 16.81 12.16
C GLY A 101 -22.99 17.95 12.08
N ILE A 102 -21.72 17.66 11.86
CA ILE A 102 -20.70 18.67 11.62
C ILE A 102 -20.80 19.14 10.16
N GLU A 103 -20.59 20.44 9.94
CA GLU A 103 -20.48 20.97 8.58
C GLU A 103 -19.38 20.24 7.80
N ALA A 104 -19.75 19.56 6.71
CA ALA A 104 -18.87 18.65 5.97
C ALA A 104 -17.55 19.31 5.51
N GLU A 105 -17.59 20.59 5.15
CA GLU A 105 -16.37 21.34 4.78
C GLU A 105 -15.38 21.49 5.95
N LYS A 106 -15.86 21.57 7.19
CA LYS A 106 -14.98 21.60 8.37
C LYS A 106 -14.27 20.27 8.57
N VAL A 107 -14.98 19.17 8.33
CA VAL A 107 -14.35 17.82 8.35
C VAL A 107 -13.30 17.73 7.25
N ALA A 108 -13.62 18.15 6.04
CA ALA A 108 -12.67 18.14 4.93
C ALA A 108 -11.42 18.99 5.20
N LYS A 109 -11.58 20.19 5.79
CA LYS A 109 -10.46 21.03 6.23
C LYS A 109 -9.61 20.36 7.30
N PHE A 110 -10.22 19.67 8.23
CA PHE A 110 -9.51 18.92 9.27
C PHE A 110 -8.66 17.80 8.65
N LEU A 111 -9.24 17.00 7.74
CA LEU A 111 -8.52 15.94 7.05
C LEU A 111 -7.33 16.49 6.26
N HIS A 112 -7.54 17.51 5.45
CA HIS A 112 -6.47 18.17 4.70
C HIS A 112 -5.34 18.69 5.60
N TYR A 113 -5.69 19.35 6.71
CA TYR A 113 -4.70 19.88 7.67
C TYR A 113 -3.84 18.77 8.28
N HIS A 114 -4.39 17.58 8.48
CA HIS A 114 -3.68 16.43 9.03
C HIS A 114 -3.07 15.49 7.98
N GLY A 115 -3.11 15.86 6.70
CA GLY A 115 -2.55 15.04 5.63
C GLY A 115 -3.32 13.73 5.42
N VAL A 116 -4.64 13.74 5.63
CA VAL A 116 -5.51 12.59 5.41
C VAL A 116 -6.24 12.76 4.08
N ASP A 117 -6.18 11.75 3.22
CA ASP A 117 -6.63 11.83 1.82
C ASP A 117 -8.01 11.22 1.56
N GLY A 118 -8.70 10.84 2.61
CA GLY A 118 -10.04 10.29 2.53
C GLY A 118 -10.45 9.55 3.78
N LEU A 119 -11.62 8.94 3.72
CA LEU A 119 -12.24 8.18 4.81
C LEU A 119 -12.44 6.72 4.37
N GLY A 120 -12.13 5.78 5.25
CA GLY A 120 -12.34 4.35 5.01
C GLY A 120 -13.35 3.77 6.01
N TYR A 121 -14.16 2.81 5.58
CA TYR A 121 -15.16 2.17 6.42
C TYR A 121 -15.17 0.67 6.24
N ASN A 122 -15.05 -0.07 7.35
CA ASN A 122 -15.51 -1.45 7.42
C ASN A 122 -17.02 -1.44 7.53
N SER A 123 -17.72 -1.30 6.41
CA SER A 123 -19.17 -1.11 6.37
C SER A 123 -19.90 -2.44 6.38
N GLU A 124 -19.78 -3.14 7.49
CA GLU A 124 -20.49 -4.40 7.80
C GLU A 124 -21.54 -4.18 8.88
N PHE A 125 -22.27 -3.06 8.82
CA PHE A 125 -23.22 -2.69 9.85
C PHE A 125 -24.59 -2.34 9.27
N SER A 126 -25.66 -2.66 10.02
CA SER A 126 -26.99 -2.18 9.71
C SER A 126 -27.24 -0.88 10.45
N THR A 127 -27.70 0.14 9.72
CA THR A 127 -28.07 1.41 10.33
C THR A 127 -29.53 1.37 10.82
N GLY A 128 -29.78 1.91 11.97
CA GLY A 128 -31.16 2.17 12.44
C GLY A 128 -31.74 3.49 11.91
N SER A 129 -31.01 4.26 11.08
CA SER A 129 -31.36 5.61 10.68
C SER A 129 -30.89 5.94 9.26
N SER A 130 -31.80 6.32 8.38
CA SER A 130 -31.48 6.84 7.06
C SER A 130 -30.68 8.15 7.09
N PHE A 131 -30.78 8.90 8.17
CA PHE A 131 -30.02 10.15 8.39
C PHE A 131 -28.52 9.89 8.38
N ILE A 132 -28.06 8.81 9.02
CA ILE A 132 -26.63 8.44 9.07
C ILE A 132 -26.11 8.23 7.64
N LEU A 133 -26.75 7.39 6.84
CA LEU A 133 -26.27 7.09 5.47
C LEU A 133 -26.32 8.31 4.56
N SER A 134 -27.41 9.06 4.57
CA SER A 134 -27.54 10.27 3.73
C SER A 134 -26.51 11.32 4.14
N GLY A 135 -26.28 11.48 5.44
CA GLY A 135 -25.24 12.37 5.98
C GLY A 135 -23.82 11.95 5.59
N LEU A 136 -23.52 10.66 5.66
CA LEU A 136 -22.21 10.14 5.23
C LEU A 136 -21.98 10.34 3.72
N ARG A 137 -22.99 10.13 2.87
CA ARG A 137 -22.87 10.39 1.43
C ARG A 137 -22.55 11.85 1.14
N ALA A 138 -23.26 12.78 1.76
CA ALA A 138 -23.00 14.22 1.63
C ALA A 138 -21.60 14.61 2.14
N LEU A 139 -21.18 13.99 3.23
CA LEU A 139 -19.84 14.18 3.78
C LEU A 139 -18.76 13.69 2.80
N HIS A 140 -18.90 12.47 2.26
CA HIS A 140 -17.93 11.88 1.35
C HIS A 140 -17.78 12.71 0.07
N GLU A 141 -18.88 13.17 -0.51
CA GLU A 141 -18.88 14.03 -1.70
C GLU A 141 -18.12 15.33 -1.42
N THR A 142 -18.42 16.00 -0.30
CA THR A 142 -17.74 17.23 0.11
C THR A 142 -16.25 17.00 0.39
N VAL A 143 -15.91 15.92 1.09
CA VAL A 143 -14.52 15.56 1.40
C VAL A 143 -13.74 15.31 0.11
N HIS A 144 -14.27 14.47 -0.80
CA HIS A 144 -13.62 14.18 -2.07
C HIS A 144 -13.35 15.45 -2.87
N LYS A 145 -14.38 16.29 -3.06
CA LYS A 145 -14.27 17.54 -3.79
C LYS A 145 -13.24 18.47 -3.17
N TYR A 146 -13.33 18.71 -1.87
CA TYR A 146 -12.44 19.64 -1.15
C TYR A 146 -10.98 19.20 -1.22
N LEU A 147 -10.68 17.92 -0.92
CA LEU A 147 -9.31 17.40 -0.92
C LEU A 147 -8.71 17.41 -2.33
N THR A 148 -9.49 17.09 -3.37
CA THR A 148 -9.08 17.18 -4.77
C THR A 148 -8.74 18.63 -5.16
N GLU A 149 -9.58 19.60 -4.81
CA GLU A 149 -9.36 21.03 -5.07
C GLU A 149 -8.11 21.56 -4.33
N LYS A 150 -7.76 20.96 -3.19
CA LYS A 150 -6.55 21.30 -2.41
C LYS A 150 -5.28 20.62 -2.92
N GLY A 151 -5.39 19.73 -3.90
CA GLY A 151 -4.25 19.07 -4.50
C GLY A 151 -3.65 17.94 -3.66
N ASN A 152 -4.45 17.30 -2.80
CA ASN A 152 -4.00 16.08 -2.14
C ASN A 152 -3.59 15.03 -3.19
N PRO A 153 -2.53 14.24 -2.95
CA PRO A 153 -1.91 13.42 -4.00
C PRO A 153 -2.80 12.29 -4.53
N VAL A 154 -3.58 11.67 -3.65
CA VAL A 154 -4.55 10.63 -4.01
C VAL A 154 -5.76 10.77 -3.09
N VAL A 155 -6.87 11.23 -3.63
CA VAL A 155 -8.11 11.43 -2.85
C VAL A 155 -9.05 10.28 -3.11
N GLU A 156 -9.36 9.52 -2.06
CA GLU A 156 -10.28 8.39 -2.19
C GLU A 156 -10.95 8.05 -0.87
N ASN A 157 -12.28 8.05 -0.84
CA ASN A 157 -13.03 7.47 0.26
C ASN A 157 -13.36 6.02 -0.08
N PHE A 158 -13.25 5.12 0.89
CA PHE A 158 -13.52 3.70 0.70
C PHE A 158 -14.71 3.21 1.50
N TRP A 159 -15.58 2.48 0.84
CA TRP A 159 -16.69 1.78 1.43
C TRP A 159 -16.54 0.28 1.19
N TYR A 160 -16.44 -0.51 2.27
CA TYR A 160 -16.51 -1.96 2.12
C TYR A 160 -17.92 -2.38 1.71
N ASP A 161 -18.02 -3.21 0.70
CA ASP A 161 -19.29 -3.59 0.08
C ASP A 161 -20.07 -4.62 0.93
N GLY A 162 -20.30 -4.29 2.19
CA GLY A 162 -21.12 -5.06 3.11
C GLY A 162 -22.48 -4.41 3.35
N THR A 163 -22.49 -3.09 3.56
CA THR A 163 -23.71 -2.32 3.83
C THR A 163 -24.19 -1.64 2.56
N ASN A 164 -25.42 -1.94 2.15
CA ASN A 164 -26.08 -1.35 0.97
C ASN A 164 -26.70 0.03 1.25
N ASP A 165 -27.26 0.64 0.21
CA ASP A 165 -27.88 1.98 0.25
C ASP A 165 -29.08 2.09 1.21
N ASN A 166 -29.71 0.96 1.54
CA ASN A 166 -30.82 0.90 2.52
C ASN A 166 -30.32 0.68 3.97
N GLY A 167 -29.01 0.64 4.19
CA GLY A 167 -28.43 0.39 5.50
C GLY A 167 -28.55 -1.06 5.98
N GLN A 168 -28.60 -1.99 5.05
CA GLN A 168 -28.68 -3.43 5.32
C GLN A 168 -27.36 -4.10 4.93
N ILE A 169 -26.98 -5.15 5.65
CA ILE A 169 -25.80 -5.95 5.33
C ILE A 169 -26.21 -6.97 4.25
N THR A 170 -25.64 -6.87 3.05
CA THR A 170 -26.00 -7.73 1.92
C THR A 170 -24.82 -8.38 1.22
N PHE A 171 -23.60 -7.81 1.30
CA PHE A 171 -22.40 -8.31 0.63
C PHE A 171 -22.63 -8.59 -0.87
N ASP A 172 -23.10 -7.59 -1.59
CA ASP A 172 -23.54 -7.76 -2.99
C ASP A 172 -22.37 -8.01 -3.99
N SER A 173 -21.14 -7.67 -3.60
CA SER A 173 -19.89 -7.99 -4.30
C SER A 173 -19.76 -7.41 -5.72
N GLY A 174 -20.57 -6.42 -6.08
CA GLY A 174 -20.56 -5.71 -7.35
C GLY A 174 -21.38 -4.44 -7.30
N LEU A 175 -21.28 -3.61 -8.34
CA LEU A 175 -22.05 -2.37 -8.46
C LEU A 175 -23.45 -2.65 -9.01
N GLY A 176 -24.45 -2.02 -8.42
CA GLY A 176 -25.84 -2.09 -8.85
C GLY A 176 -26.71 -1.00 -8.21
N ASN A 177 -28.02 -1.08 -8.38
CA ASN A 177 -28.99 -0.14 -7.79
C ASN A 177 -29.10 -0.22 -6.26
N HIS A 178 -28.36 -1.13 -5.64
CA HIS A 178 -28.37 -1.36 -4.21
C HIS A 178 -27.23 -0.62 -3.49
N ASN A 179 -26.20 -0.12 -4.22
CA ASN A 179 -25.04 0.56 -3.64
C ASN A 179 -24.53 1.74 -4.50
N ASN A 180 -25.22 2.07 -5.62
CA ASN A 180 -24.80 3.16 -6.48
C ASN A 180 -24.93 4.56 -5.84
N ASP A 181 -25.84 4.76 -4.92
CA ASP A 181 -25.94 6.03 -4.18
C ASP A 181 -24.73 6.26 -3.26
N THR A 182 -24.20 5.20 -2.63
CA THR A 182 -22.99 5.27 -1.81
C THR A 182 -21.74 5.45 -2.68
N PHE A 183 -21.70 4.81 -3.85
CA PHE A 183 -20.60 4.96 -4.80
C PHE A 183 -20.55 6.35 -5.43
N GLY A 184 -21.71 6.86 -5.87
CA GLY A 184 -21.86 8.13 -6.58
C GLY A 184 -21.49 8.04 -8.06
N ASP A 185 -21.83 9.09 -8.80
CA ASP A 185 -21.52 9.24 -10.22
C ASP A 185 -20.34 10.21 -10.47
N GLY A 186 -20.07 10.55 -11.72
CA GLY A 186 -18.97 11.43 -12.10
C GLY A 186 -19.13 12.89 -11.66
N GLU A 187 -20.35 13.34 -11.38
CA GLU A 187 -20.63 14.68 -10.85
C GLU A 187 -20.62 14.69 -9.32
N HIS A 188 -20.98 13.57 -8.70
CA HIS A 188 -21.13 13.37 -7.27
C HIS A 188 -20.28 12.18 -6.79
N ILE A 189 -18.97 12.31 -6.89
CA ILE A 189 -18.04 11.26 -6.46
C ILE A 189 -18.07 11.15 -4.93
N ARG A 190 -18.44 9.99 -4.41
CA ARG A 190 -18.59 9.75 -2.97
C ARG A 190 -17.57 8.78 -2.44
N THR A 191 -17.66 7.53 -2.86
CA THR A 191 -16.73 6.48 -2.42
C THR A 191 -16.25 5.64 -3.58
N SER A 192 -15.18 4.88 -3.35
CA SER A 192 -14.84 3.69 -4.12
C SER A 192 -15.28 2.46 -3.33
N LEU A 193 -15.69 1.40 -4.02
CA LEU A 193 -16.14 0.19 -3.35
C LEU A 193 -14.98 -0.79 -3.19
N PHE A 194 -14.69 -1.15 -1.94
CA PHE A 194 -13.87 -2.30 -1.63
C PHE A 194 -14.79 -3.53 -1.62
N LEU A 195 -14.80 -4.28 -2.74
CA LEU A 195 -15.72 -5.39 -2.95
C LEU A 195 -15.47 -6.53 -1.98
N ASN A 196 -16.54 -7.19 -1.54
CA ASN A 196 -16.45 -8.40 -0.73
C ASN A 196 -15.64 -9.49 -1.45
N TYR A 197 -15.00 -10.35 -0.71
CA TYR A 197 -14.06 -11.38 -1.21
C TYR A 197 -14.68 -12.42 -2.17
N ASN A 198 -16.01 -12.45 -2.30
CA ASN A 198 -16.73 -13.28 -3.24
C ASN A 198 -17.04 -12.59 -4.58
N TRP A 199 -16.46 -11.40 -4.85
CA TRP A 199 -16.68 -10.62 -6.07
C TRP A 199 -16.52 -11.46 -7.35
N HIS A 200 -15.61 -12.42 -7.39
CA HIS A 200 -15.34 -13.29 -8.53
C HIS A 200 -16.47 -14.28 -8.86
N GLY A 201 -17.39 -14.52 -7.95
CA GLY A 201 -18.57 -15.38 -8.14
C GLY A 201 -19.83 -14.62 -8.61
N VAL A 202 -19.78 -13.31 -8.67
CA VAL A 202 -20.91 -12.46 -9.05
C VAL A 202 -20.92 -12.26 -10.57
N LEU A 203 -22.01 -12.66 -11.20
CA LEU A 203 -22.22 -12.44 -12.63
C LEU A 203 -22.82 -11.04 -12.85
N GLY A 204 -22.00 -10.08 -13.21
CA GLY A 204 -22.39 -8.69 -13.45
C GLY A 204 -21.89 -7.74 -12.36
N GLY A 205 -22.11 -6.45 -12.55
CA GLY A 205 -21.69 -5.42 -11.59
C GLY A 205 -20.21 -5.07 -11.57
N LEU A 206 -19.40 -5.69 -12.43
CA LEU A 206 -17.93 -5.57 -12.42
C LEU A 206 -17.35 -4.98 -13.70
N THR A 207 -18.17 -4.66 -14.70
CA THR A 207 -17.71 -4.15 -15.99
C THR A 207 -17.90 -2.65 -16.12
N GLN A 208 -17.13 -2.01 -16.99
CA GLN A 208 -17.33 -0.59 -17.31
C GLN A 208 -18.76 -0.30 -17.79
N SER A 209 -19.35 -1.18 -18.56
CA SER A 209 -20.75 -1.03 -19.01
C SER A 209 -21.76 -1.01 -17.86
N THR A 210 -21.48 -1.77 -16.79
CA THR A 210 -22.30 -1.70 -15.57
C THR A 210 -22.09 -0.37 -14.85
N VAL A 211 -20.83 0.07 -14.75
CA VAL A 211 -20.51 1.37 -14.15
C VAL A 211 -21.19 2.50 -14.93
N ASP A 212 -21.12 2.49 -16.25
CA ASP A 212 -21.78 3.49 -17.10
C ASP A 212 -23.32 3.53 -16.90
N THR A 213 -23.92 2.38 -16.52
CA THR A 213 -25.36 2.27 -16.26
C THR A 213 -25.75 2.84 -14.90
N TYR A 214 -25.01 2.50 -13.83
CA TYR A 214 -25.38 2.81 -12.44
C TYR A 214 -24.65 4.02 -11.86
N ALA A 215 -23.54 4.40 -12.45
CA ALA A 215 -22.67 5.49 -12.00
C ALA A 215 -21.97 6.16 -13.19
N PRO A 216 -22.72 6.80 -14.10
CA PRO A 216 -22.15 7.39 -15.32
C PRO A 216 -21.03 8.39 -14.97
N GLY A 217 -19.96 8.35 -15.74
CA GLY A 217 -18.76 9.17 -15.50
C GLY A 217 -17.77 8.63 -14.49
N ARG A 218 -18.02 7.46 -13.89
CA ARG A 218 -17.06 6.74 -13.03
C ARG A 218 -16.32 5.66 -13.83
N SER A 219 -15.28 5.10 -13.22
CA SER A 219 -14.46 4.03 -13.81
C SER A 219 -14.70 2.70 -13.09
N SER A 220 -14.59 1.59 -13.82
CA SER A 220 -14.51 0.27 -13.19
C SER A 220 -13.26 0.11 -12.29
N LEU A 221 -12.25 0.96 -12.48
CA LEU A 221 -11.08 1.04 -11.58
C LEU A 221 -11.39 1.67 -10.21
N ASP A 222 -12.58 2.22 -10.01
CA ASP A 222 -13.06 2.65 -8.69
C ASP A 222 -13.74 1.52 -7.91
N LEU A 223 -13.82 0.33 -8.52
CA LEU A 223 -14.19 -0.92 -7.89
C LEU A 223 -12.92 -1.71 -7.56
N TYR A 224 -12.71 -2.01 -6.29
CA TYR A 224 -11.54 -2.70 -5.79
C TYR A 224 -11.87 -4.15 -5.46
N ALA A 225 -11.35 -5.07 -6.25
CA ALA A 225 -11.48 -6.50 -5.98
C ALA A 225 -10.83 -6.85 -4.63
N GLY A 226 -11.64 -7.24 -3.66
CA GLY A 226 -11.20 -7.54 -2.31
C GLY A 226 -10.48 -8.89 -2.22
N PHE A 227 -9.32 -8.92 -1.55
CA PHE A 227 -8.58 -10.13 -1.22
C PHE A 227 -8.35 -10.21 0.27
N ASN A 228 -8.82 -11.29 0.89
CA ASN A 228 -8.62 -11.56 2.30
C ASN A 228 -7.29 -12.28 2.52
N MET A 229 -6.25 -11.55 2.91
CA MET A 229 -4.92 -12.13 3.17
C MET A 229 -4.87 -12.95 4.47
N GLN A 230 -5.84 -12.81 5.37
CA GLN A 230 -5.87 -13.54 6.64
C GLN A 230 -6.18 -15.03 6.51
N GLY A 231 -6.65 -15.50 5.40
CA GLY A 231 -7.00 -16.90 5.22
C GLY A 231 -7.80 -17.18 3.96
N GLY A 232 -7.97 -16.19 3.12
CA GLY A 232 -8.69 -16.31 1.85
C GLY A 232 -8.00 -17.25 0.87
N ASP A 233 -8.75 -17.67 -0.13
CA ASP A 233 -8.22 -18.50 -1.20
C ASP A 233 -7.51 -17.64 -2.27
N PRO A 234 -6.19 -17.77 -2.43
CA PRO A 234 -5.44 -17.04 -3.44
C PRO A 234 -5.76 -17.47 -4.88
N SER A 235 -6.55 -18.54 -5.09
CA SER A 235 -6.94 -18.96 -6.43
C SER A 235 -7.78 -17.93 -7.18
N THR A 236 -8.52 -17.08 -6.46
CA THR A 236 -9.34 -16.00 -7.03
C THR A 236 -8.54 -14.91 -7.72
N TRP A 237 -7.27 -14.83 -7.40
CA TRP A 237 -6.31 -13.91 -7.95
C TRP A 237 -6.25 -13.88 -9.49
N ARG A 238 -6.39 -15.05 -10.12
CA ARG A 238 -6.35 -15.20 -11.57
C ARG A 238 -7.54 -14.55 -12.27
N THR A 239 -8.66 -14.46 -11.58
CA THR A 239 -9.89 -13.89 -12.12
C THR A 239 -9.74 -12.40 -12.41
N LEU A 240 -8.75 -11.72 -11.80
CA LEU A 240 -8.44 -10.33 -12.14
C LEU A 240 -8.12 -10.10 -13.62
N LYS A 241 -7.59 -11.10 -14.33
CA LYS A 241 -7.31 -10.95 -15.76
C LYS A 241 -8.56 -10.74 -16.61
N ASP A 242 -9.72 -11.20 -16.11
CA ASP A 242 -10.98 -11.17 -16.82
C ASP A 242 -11.77 -9.87 -16.57
N TYR A 243 -11.32 -9.05 -15.61
CA TYR A 243 -11.98 -7.80 -15.21
C TYR A 243 -10.97 -6.66 -15.06
N ASN A 244 -11.36 -5.47 -15.47
CA ASN A 244 -10.55 -4.26 -15.27
C ASN A 244 -10.93 -3.56 -13.94
N LEU A 245 -10.56 -4.19 -12.82
CA LEU A 245 -10.81 -3.72 -11.47
C LEU A 245 -9.50 -3.31 -10.80
N SER A 246 -9.57 -2.39 -9.87
CA SER A 246 -8.50 -2.13 -8.91
C SER A 246 -8.41 -3.24 -7.85
N ILE A 247 -7.45 -3.17 -6.96
CA ILE A 247 -7.12 -4.26 -6.02
C ILE A 247 -7.21 -3.75 -4.61
N GLY A 248 -7.99 -4.44 -3.78
CA GLY A 248 -8.11 -4.18 -2.35
C GLY A 248 -7.54 -5.34 -1.52
N LEU A 249 -6.54 -5.06 -0.69
CA LEU A 249 -5.92 -6.07 0.16
C LEU A 249 -6.29 -5.83 1.62
N TRP A 250 -6.94 -6.82 2.22
CA TRP A 250 -7.22 -6.84 3.64
C TRP A 250 -6.22 -7.72 4.39
N GLY A 251 -5.59 -7.15 5.41
CA GLY A 251 -4.76 -7.89 6.32
C GLY A 251 -3.40 -8.33 5.75
N ALA A 252 -2.82 -7.61 4.79
CA ALA A 252 -1.52 -7.90 4.20
C ALA A 252 -0.34 -7.44 5.11
N HIS A 253 -0.45 -7.60 6.43
CA HIS A 253 0.62 -7.30 7.38
C HIS A 253 1.52 -8.52 7.65
N ASP A 254 2.60 -8.32 8.36
CA ASP A 254 3.62 -9.33 8.64
C ASP A 254 3.04 -10.62 9.24
N TYR A 255 2.14 -10.49 10.20
CA TYR A 255 1.50 -11.63 10.85
C TYR A 255 0.76 -12.54 9.87
N ASN A 256 0.05 -11.99 8.89
CA ASN A 256 -0.68 -12.77 7.91
C ASN A 256 0.22 -13.27 6.78
N MET A 257 1.17 -12.46 6.35
CA MET A 257 2.15 -12.85 5.32
C MET A 257 3.02 -14.01 5.80
N LEU A 258 3.41 -14.00 7.07
CA LEU A 258 4.19 -15.05 7.71
C LEU A 258 3.34 -16.24 8.22
N TRP A 259 2.03 -16.14 8.10
CA TRP A 259 1.12 -17.11 8.73
C TRP A 259 1.36 -18.56 8.30
N ALA A 260 1.65 -18.79 7.04
CA ALA A 260 1.82 -20.14 6.49
C ALA A 260 3.09 -20.81 6.97
N ASP A 261 4.09 -20.05 7.40
CA ASP A 261 5.41 -20.57 7.77
C ASP A 261 5.94 -19.97 9.09
N ARG A 262 5.05 -19.80 10.04
CA ARG A 262 5.42 -19.23 11.36
C ARG A 262 6.51 -19.99 12.09
N ALA A 263 6.57 -21.31 11.89
CA ALA A 263 7.58 -22.15 12.53
C ALA A 263 8.98 -21.95 11.93
N ASN A 264 9.05 -21.57 10.64
CA ASN A 264 10.30 -21.49 9.86
C ASN A 264 10.73 -20.04 9.57
N ASN A 265 9.96 -19.04 9.96
CA ASN A 265 10.24 -17.62 9.68
C ASN A 265 11.43 -17.05 10.44
N GLY A 266 12.19 -17.89 11.12
CA GLY A 266 13.36 -17.51 11.89
C GLY A 266 13.07 -17.37 13.39
N SER A 267 14.12 -17.55 14.19
CA SER A 267 14.07 -17.53 15.66
C SER A 267 14.28 -16.13 16.26
N THR A 268 14.71 -15.15 15.47
CA THR A 268 14.99 -13.79 15.92
C THR A 268 14.13 -12.78 15.17
N ASP A 269 13.92 -11.61 15.78
CA ASP A 269 13.13 -10.53 15.16
C ASP A 269 13.77 -10.03 13.86
N VAL A 270 15.10 -10.02 13.79
CA VAL A 270 15.84 -9.71 12.54
C VAL A 270 15.54 -10.72 11.45
N ALA A 271 15.53 -12.02 11.77
CA ALA A 271 15.20 -13.07 10.81
C ALA A 271 13.75 -12.94 10.31
N LYS A 272 12.81 -12.66 11.21
CA LYS A 272 11.40 -12.42 10.86
C LYS A 272 11.23 -11.21 9.97
N GLN A 273 11.87 -10.08 10.29
CA GLN A 273 11.83 -8.87 9.47
C GLN A 273 12.43 -9.11 8.09
N THR A 274 13.55 -9.83 8.00
CA THR A 274 14.18 -10.20 6.74
C THR A 274 13.28 -11.11 5.91
N TYR A 275 12.63 -12.07 6.55
CA TYR A 275 11.70 -12.97 5.90
C TYR A 275 10.44 -12.25 5.42
N TYR A 276 9.90 -11.33 6.20
CA TYR A 276 8.79 -10.48 5.79
C TYR A 276 9.12 -9.66 4.53
N GLN A 277 10.30 -9.03 4.49
CA GLN A 277 10.77 -8.30 3.30
C GLN A 277 10.89 -9.23 2.08
N HIS A 278 11.35 -10.46 2.27
CA HIS A 278 11.39 -11.46 1.21
C HIS A 278 9.99 -11.85 0.71
N LEU A 279 9.05 -12.11 1.62
CA LEU A 279 7.67 -12.45 1.24
C LEU A 279 6.97 -11.33 0.49
N ILE A 280 7.13 -10.08 0.92
CA ILE A 280 6.59 -8.91 0.22
C ILE A 280 7.19 -8.78 -1.19
N GLU A 281 8.48 -9.06 -1.34
CA GLU A 281 9.10 -9.11 -2.66
C GLU A 281 8.46 -10.18 -3.55
N GLN A 282 8.32 -11.41 -3.05
CA GLN A 282 7.68 -12.50 -3.77
C GLN A 282 6.23 -12.18 -4.11
N PHE A 283 5.51 -11.58 -3.19
CA PHE A 283 4.14 -11.16 -3.36
C PHE A 283 3.95 -10.24 -4.58
N PHE A 284 4.81 -9.25 -4.75
CA PHE A 284 4.73 -8.34 -5.90
C PHE A 284 5.38 -8.92 -7.16
N THR A 285 6.57 -9.46 -7.06
CA THR A 285 7.44 -9.70 -8.20
C THR A 285 7.58 -11.17 -8.60
N ASN A 286 7.11 -12.10 -7.78
CA ASN A 286 7.39 -13.54 -7.96
C ASN A 286 8.88 -13.83 -8.18
N GLY A 287 9.78 -13.10 -7.50
CA GLY A 287 11.23 -13.21 -7.64
C GLY A 287 11.84 -12.45 -8.82
N ASN A 288 11.05 -11.91 -9.72
CA ASN A 288 11.54 -10.99 -10.74
C ASN A 288 11.60 -9.57 -10.17
N ARG A 289 12.78 -9.05 -9.96
CA ARG A 289 13.00 -7.77 -9.29
C ARG A 289 12.92 -6.57 -10.22
N ASN A 290 12.86 -6.77 -11.55
CA ASN A 290 12.71 -5.66 -12.48
C ASN A 290 11.29 -5.07 -12.36
N PRO A 291 11.14 -3.80 -11.95
CA PRO A 291 9.84 -3.21 -11.65
C PRO A 291 8.93 -2.99 -12.87
N ILE A 292 9.50 -3.05 -14.08
CA ILE A 292 8.74 -2.86 -15.33
C ILE A 292 8.36 -4.16 -16.03
N ASP A 293 8.91 -5.28 -15.59
CA ASP A 293 8.58 -6.56 -16.21
C ASP A 293 7.17 -7.01 -15.80
N LYS A 294 6.43 -7.45 -16.80
CA LYS A 294 5.18 -8.16 -16.59
C LYS A 294 5.48 -9.63 -16.36
N ILE A 295 5.22 -10.09 -15.18
CA ILE A 295 5.37 -11.50 -14.82
C ILE A 295 4.06 -12.26 -15.09
N GLU A 296 4.17 -13.55 -15.28
CA GLU A 296 2.97 -14.39 -15.32
C GLU A 296 2.37 -14.54 -13.93
N VAL A 297 1.06 -14.54 -13.88
CA VAL A 297 0.33 -14.84 -12.63
C VAL A 297 0.70 -16.24 -12.19
N TYR A 298 1.24 -16.34 -11.01
CA TYR A 298 1.67 -17.61 -10.46
C TYR A 298 0.48 -18.58 -10.34
N ASN A 299 0.66 -19.76 -10.90
CA ASN A 299 -0.33 -20.83 -10.86
C ASN A 299 0.00 -21.77 -9.72
N ARG A 300 -0.69 -21.59 -8.60
CA ARG A 300 -0.54 -22.42 -7.41
C ARG A 300 -0.98 -23.88 -7.66
N GLY A 301 -0.21 -24.66 -8.37
CA GLY A 301 -0.37 -26.11 -8.40
C GLY A 301 -0.07 -26.73 -7.02
N ASN A 302 0.70 -27.70 -6.86
CA ASN A 302 1.05 -28.39 -5.60
C ASN A 302 2.18 -27.65 -4.84
N HIS A 303 1.95 -26.45 -4.35
CA HIS A 303 3.03 -25.56 -3.95
C HIS A 303 3.21 -25.40 -2.46
N HIS A 304 4.42 -24.99 -2.11
CA HIS A 304 4.82 -24.60 -0.78
C HIS A 304 3.88 -23.52 -0.22
N PRO A 305 3.57 -23.52 1.08
CA PRO A 305 2.77 -22.49 1.72
C PRO A 305 3.23 -21.05 1.47
N ASP A 306 4.54 -20.86 1.24
CA ASP A 306 5.13 -19.55 0.95
C ASP A 306 4.73 -19.00 -0.43
N ASP A 307 4.22 -19.83 -1.35
CA ASP A 307 3.86 -19.44 -2.71
C ASP A 307 2.45 -18.84 -2.82
N LYS A 308 1.89 -18.39 -1.72
CA LYS A 308 0.45 -18.20 -1.56
C LYS A 308 -0.14 -17.04 -2.35
N TRP A 309 0.57 -15.93 -2.47
CA TRP A 309 0.02 -14.68 -2.99
C TRP A 309 0.99 -13.99 -3.95
N PHE A 310 1.63 -14.71 -4.86
CA PHE A 310 2.71 -14.18 -5.66
C PHE A 310 2.29 -13.65 -7.01
N GLY A 311 2.98 -12.60 -7.44
CA GLY A 311 2.89 -12.12 -8.79
C GLY A 311 1.92 -10.97 -9.02
N MET A 312 1.70 -10.09 -8.04
CA MET A 312 0.82 -8.93 -8.19
C MET A 312 1.23 -8.01 -9.34
N SER A 313 2.51 -7.89 -9.64
CA SER A 313 3.01 -7.09 -10.77
C SER A 313 2.56 -7.60 -12.15
N ALA A 314 1.93 -8.78 -12.23
CA ALA A 314 1.23 -9.20 -13.43
C ALA A 314 0.02 -8.30 -13.76
N PHE A 315 -0.56 -7.65 -12.76
CA PHE A 315 -1.77 -6.84 -12.88
C PHE A 315 -1.53 -5.35 -12.77
N MET A 316 -0.40 -4.94 -12.21
CA MET A 316 -0.06 -3.55 -11.99
C MET A 316 1.42 -3.30 -12.13
N THR A 317 1.82 -2.05 -12.20
CA THR A 317 3.23 -1.67 -12.28
C THR A 317 3.67 -0.86 -11.09
N ALA A 318 4.96 -0.89 -10.79
CA ALA A 318 5.57 0.02 -9.85
C ALA A 318 5.47 1.46 -10.33
N ARG A 319 5.32 2.39 -9.40
CA ARG A 319 5.33 3.83 -9.63
C ARG A 319 6.46 4.47 -8.85
N SER A 320 7.10 5.47 -9.42
CA SER A 320 7.95 6.39 -8.67
C SER A 320 7.16 7.64 -8.35
N SER A 321 7.27 8.15 -7.15
CA SER A 321 6.52 9.34 -6.73
C SER A 321 6.95 10.61 -7.43
N LEU A 322 8.15 10.67 -8.04
CA LEU A 322 8.75 11.93 -8.43
C LEU A 322 9.51 11.88 -9.75
N LYS A 323 9.36 12.98 -10.46
CA LYS A 323 10.48 13.63 -11.15
C LYS A 323 11.24 14.42 -10.10
N TRP A 324 12.43 13.98 -9.74
CA TRP A 324 13.23 14.64 -8.71
C TRP A 324 14.04 15.78 -9.34
N ASP A 325 13.88 17.00 -8.84
CA ASP A 325 14.68 18.13 -9.26
C ASP A 325 15.85 18.33 -8.31
N LEU A 326 17.03 17.91 -8.74
CA LEU A 326 18.27 18.02 -7.95
C LEU A 326 18.72 19.47 -7.74
N SER A 327 18.17 20.44 -8.47
CA SER A 327 18.45 21.85 -8.23
C SER A 327 17.76 22.38 -6.97
N GLU A 328 16.68 21.74 -6.54
CA GLU A 328 15.94 22.14 -5.35
C GLU A 328 16.42 21.40 -4.10
N GLU A 329 16.64 20.09 -4.20
CA GLU A 329 17.14 19.29 -3.09
C GLU A 329 17.90 18.03 -3.55
N PRO A 330 18.90 17.56 -2.78
CA PRO A 330 19.63 16.35 -3.12
C PRO A 330 18.76 15.11 -2.91
N PHE A 331 18.84 14.13 -3.83
CA PHE A 331 18.30 12.81 -3.58
C PHE A 331 19.25 12.03 -2.65
N ILE A 332 18.73 11.57 -1.52
CA ILE A 332 19.49 10.84 -0.52
C ILE A 332 18.74 9.56 -0.15
N SER A 333 19.43 8.42 -0.20
CA SER A 333 18.94 7.16 0.34
C SER A 333 20.10 6.36 0.94
N TYR A 334 19.95 5.99 2.20
CA TYR A 334 20.86 5.09 2.92
C TYR A 334 20.28 3.70 3.10
N PHE A 335 19.13 3.42 2.46
CA PHE A 335 18.35 2.18 2.60
C PHE A 335 17.91 1.93 4.05
N ASN A 336 17.60 3.00 4.79
CA ASN A 336 17.01 2.92 6.10
C ASN A 336 15.52 2.59 6.02
N LEU A 337 15.11 1.47 6.60
CA LEU A 337 13.72 1.00 6.58
C LEU A 337 12.83 1.65 7.66
N GLY A 338 13.40 2.49 8.52
CA GLY A 338 12.64 3.14 9.59
C GLY A 338 12.57 2.30 10.88
N ASN A 339 13.40 1.29 11.00
CA ASN A 339 13.57 0.54 12.25
C ASN A 339 15.03 0.08 12.43
N GLY A 340 15.38 -0.30 13.63
CA GLY A 340 16.72 -0.77 13.92
C GLY A 340 16.88 -1.34 15.32
N ARG A 341 17.96 -2.07 15.53
CA ARG A 341 18.42 -2.56 16.85
C ARG A 341 19.49 -1.67 17.45
N PHE A 342 19.84 -0.65 16.74
CA PHE A 342 20.77 0.40 17.08
C PHE A 342 20.45 1.62 16.22
N LEU A 343 21.03 2.75 16.56
CA LEU A 343 20.97 3.96 15.75
C LEU A 343 22.38 4.41 15.40
N ASN A 344 22.66 4.52 14.12
CA ASN A 344 23.87 5.18 13.60
C ASN A 344 23.53 6.55 13.02
N TRP A 345 24.47 7.48 13.14
CA TRP A 345 24.47 8.76 12.46
C TRP A 345 25.83 8.99 11.79
N MET A 346 25.85 9.12 10.47
CA MET A 346 27.05 9.27 9.65
C MET A 346 28.14 8.20 9.92
N GLY A 347 27.71 6.95 10.12
CA GLY A 347 28.58 5.81 10.42
C GLY A 347 28.96 5.65 11.90
N GLU A 348 28.62 6.61 12.75
CA GLU A 348 28.93 6.60 14.17
C GLU A 348 27.75 6.02 14.97
N ARG A 349 28.02 5.04 15.85
CA ARG A 349 27.04 4.43 16.73
C ARG A 349 26.58 5.43 17.79
N GLN A 350 25.30 5.79 17.78
CA GLN A 350 24.69 6.69 18.76
C GLN A 350 24.17 5.93 19.98
N ASN A 351 23.53 4.79 19.75
CA ASN A 351 23.06 3.88 20.81
C ASN A 351 22.80 2.49 20.26
N ASP A 352 22.62 1.52 21.17
CA ASP A 352 22.28 0.12 20.90
C ASP A 352 20.84 -0.23 21.30
N ASN A 353 19.94 0.75 21.31
CA ASN A 353 18.54 0.54 21.61
C ASN A 353 17.76 0.18 20.35
N GLU A 354 16.77 -0.67 20.52
CA GLU A 354 15.77 -0.92 19.49
C GLU A 354 14.90 0.31 19.27
N TRP A 355 14.47 0.50 18.04
CA TRP A 355 13.58 1.61 17.67
C TRP A 355 12.80 1.32 16.39
N TYR A 356 11.68 2.01 16.27
CA TYR A 356 10.86 2.09 15.07
C TYR A 356 10.34 3.52 14.88
N ASN A 357 10.47 4.04 13.69
CA ASN A 357 9.85 5.28 13.24
C ASN A 357 9.74 5.26 11.71
N ILE A 358 8.57 4.94 11.18
CA ILE A 358 8.36 4.88 9.73
C ILE A 358 8.56 6.25 9.06
N GLY A 359 8.33 7.35 9.78
CA GLY A 359 8.50 8.71 9.26
C GLY A 359 9.93 9.07 8.87
N VAL A 360 10.94 8.32 9.37
CA VAL A 360 12.35 8.50 8.98
C VAL A 360 12.84 7.45 7.99
N GLN A 361 11.93 6.68 7.41
CA GLN A 361 12.26 5.74 6.35
C GLN A 361 12.80 6.50 5.13
N ASP A 362 13.86 5.97 4.55
CA ASP A 362 14.41 6.53 3.32
C ASP A 362 13.46 6.33 2.14
N TYR A 363 13.54 7.26 1.19
CA TYR A 363 12.86 7.12 -0.07
C TYR A 363 13.54 6.05 -0.93
N LEU A 364 12.76 5.06 -1.35
CA LEU A 364 13.16 3.96 -2.22
C LEU A 364 12.25 3.96 -3.45
N PRO A 365 12.58 4.73 -4.52
CA PRO A 365 11.65 5.04 -5.62
C PRO A 365 10.95 3.86 -6.25
N THR A 366 11.63 2.73 -6.36
CA THR A 366 11.09 1.48 -6.90
C THR A 366 11.07 0.35 -5.89
N TRP A 367 11.20 0.71 -4.59
CA TRP A 367 11.24 -0.23 -3.47
C TRP A 367 12.39 -1.24 -3.55
N ARG A 368 12.71 -1.77 -4.76
CA ARG A 368 13.65 -2.87 -4.95
C ARG A 368 14.67 -2.52 -6.01
N TRP A 369 15.88 -3.00 -5.79
CA TRP A 369 16.94 -3.12 -6.78
C TRP A 369 16.76 -4.39 -7.62
N TRP A 370 17.40 -4.44 -8.77
CA TRP A 370 17.49 -5.63 -9.59
C TRP A 370 18.83 -5.70 -10.32
N PHE A 371 19.16 -6.90 -10.78
CA PHE A 371 20.34 -7.13 -11.59
C PHE A 371 19.93 -7.28 -13.05
N ALA A 372 20.79 -6.85 -13.96
CA ALA A 372 20.61 -7.04 -15.39
C ALA A 372 21.97 -7.19 -16.07
N SER A 373 22.00 -7.96 -17.18
CA SER A 373 23.18 -8.09 -18.01
C SER A 373 23.37 -6.91 -18.94
N ASP A 374 22.40 -6.03 -19.06
CA ASP A 374 22.48 -4.82 -19.88
C ASP A 374 22.40 -3.56 -19.03
N PHE A 375 23.06 -2.51 -19.53
CA PHE A 375 23.11 -1.20 -18.88
C PHE A 375 21.73 -0.55 -18.69
N MET A 376 20.79 -0.82 -19.59
CA MET A 376 19.44 -0.23 -19.51
C MET A 376 18.50 -1.01 -18.57
N GLY A 377 18.95 -2.13 -18.00
CA GLY A 377 18.16 -2.94 -17.10
C GLY A 377 16.98 -3.64 -17.74
N LYS A 378 17.00 -3.84 -19.05
CA LYS A 378 15.90 -4.45 -19.81
C LYS A 378 15.94 -5.96 -19.83
N THR A 379 17.15 -6.53 -19.70
CA THR A 379 17.33 -7.98 -19.58
C THR A 379 17.21 -8.32 -18.12
N ALA A 380 15.98 -8.59 -17.68
CA ALA A 380 15.71 -8.94 -16.29
C ALA A 380 16.51 -10.15 -15.88
N ASP A 381 17.22 -10.03 -14.79
CA ASP A 381 17.80 -11.17 -14.15
C ASP A 381 16.89 -11.77 -13.12
N LYS A 382 16.58 -12.99 -13.37
CA LYS A 382 16.28 -13.93 -12.30
C LYS A 382 17.48 -13.95 -11.38
N VAL A 383 17.23 -14.07 -10.09
CA VAL A 383 18.25 -14.21 -9.05
C VAL A 383 19.47 -14.95 -9.61
N VAL A 384 20.59 -14.28 -9.70
CA VAL A 384 21.81 -14.86 -10.26
C VAL A 384 22.32 -15.87 -9.25
N GLU A 385 22.21 -17.14 -9.57
CA GLU A 385 22.55 -18.23 -8.67
C GLU A 385 24.03 -18.29 -8.25
N ASN A 386 24.92 -17.50 -8.84
CA ASN A 386 26.35 -17.49 -8.50
C ASN A 386 27.01 -16.11 -8.64
N GLY A 387 26.24 -15.06 -8.66
CA GLY A 387 26.77 -13.72 -8.87
C GLY A 387 26.69 -12.81 -7.65
N LEU A 388 26.55 -11.53 -7.92
CA LEU A 388 26.34 -10.51 -6.91
C LEU A 388 24.93 -10.61 -6.32
N GLU A 389 24.84 -10.66 -4.99
CA GLU A 389 23.58 -10.59 -4.26
C GLU A 389 23.45 -9.25 -3.53
N ALA A 390 22.22 -8.82 -3.34
CA ALA A 390 21.90 -7.61 -2.59
C ALA A 390 20.71 -7.88 -1.65
N LYS A 391 20.82 -7.39 -0.42
CA LYS A 391 19.74 -7.48 0.57
C LYS A 391 19.78 -6.32 1.55
N PHE A 392 18.66 -6.00 2.17
CA PHE A 392 18.67 -5.21 3.38
C PHE A 392 19.39 -5.96 4.50
N THR A 393 20.16 -5.23 5.30
CA THR A 393 20.80 -5.78 6.50
C THR A 393 20.62 -4.84 7.67
N TYR A 394 20.53 -5.42 8.87
CA TYR A 394 20.49 -4.75 10.16
C TYR A 394 21.82 -4.94 10.94
N ASP A 395 22.88 -5.38 10.26
CA ASP A 395 24.20 -5.57 10.88
C ASP A 395 24.96 -4.25 11.00
N ASP A 396 24.69 -3.32 10.05
CA ASP A 396 25.33 -2.01 10.00
C ASP A 396 24.42 -0.99 9.30
N ALA A 397 24.73 0.29 9.43
CA ALA A 397 24.06 1.39 8.74
C ALA A 397 24.99 2.62 8.71
N TYR A 398 24.86 3.47 7.69
CA TYR A 398 25.47 4.79 7.69
C TYR A 398 24.59 5.79 8.47
N VAL A 399 23.29 5.80 8.18
CA VAL A 399 22.26 6.53 8.94
C VAL A 399 21.11 5.57 9.23
N GLY A 400 20.60 5.58 10.45
CA GLY A 400 19.50 4.73 10.87
C GLY A 400 19.91 3.38 11.41
N GLY A 401 19.19 2.33 11.08
CA GLY A 401 19.36 0.97 11.62
C GLY A 401 19.50 -0.12 10.58
N SER A 402 19.49 0.22 9.28
CA SER A 402 19.63 -0.72 8.16
C SER A 402 20.39 -0.09 6.99
N CYS A 403 20.90 -0.93 6.11
CA CYS A 403 21.52 -0.51 4.85
C CYS A 403 21.38 -1.61 3.78
N LEU A 404 21.79 -1.29 2.56
CA LEU A 404 21.93 -2.27 1.50
C LEU A 404 23.30 -2.97 1.61
N ARG A 405 23.29 -4.29 1.74
CA ARG A 405 24.49 -5.14 1.71
C ARG A 405 24.60 -5.82 0.35
N LEU A 406 25.78 -5.65 -0.27
CA LEU A 406 26.18 -6.37 -1.47
C LEU A 406 27.19 -7.45 -1.11
N PHE A 407 27.06 -8.65 -1.65
CA PHE A 407 27.97 -9.77 -1.41
C PHE A 407 27.94 -10.73 -2.58
N GLY A 408 29.03 -11.51 -2.72
CA GLY A 408 29.21 -12.42 -3.86
C GLY A 408 30.26 -11.91 -4.84
N SER A 409 30.25 -12.44 -6.06
CA SER A 409 31.17 -12.07 -7.15
C SER A 409 30.42 -11.40 -8.29
N VAL A 410 31.08 -10.46 -8.97
CA VAL A 410 30.53 -9.75 -10.15
C VAL A 410 31.14 -10.35 -11.41
N ASP A 411 30.29 -10.71 -12.35
CA ASP A 411 30.71 -11.13 -13.70
C ASP A 411 29.79 -10.49 -14.73
N ASN A 412 30.16 -9.30 -15.18
CA ASN A 412 29.47 -8.52 -16.24
C ASN A 412 27.99 -8.19 -15.97
N GLU A 413 27.64 -7.90 -14.74
CA GLU A 413 26.28 -7.53 -14.34
C GLU A 413 26.20 -6.09 -13.88
N TYR A 414 25.03 -5.50 -14.07
CA TYR A 414 24.68 -4.19 -13.57
C TYR A 414 23.70 -4.30 -12.41
N LEU A 415 23.99 -3.65 -11.31
CA LEU A 415 23.05 -3.46 -10.23
C LEU A 415 22.26 -2.17 -10.47
N HIS A 416 20.99 -2.32 -10.76
CA HIS A 416 20.05 -1.21 -10.87
C HIS A 416 19.42 -0.95 -9.50
N LEU A 417 19.66 0.22 -8.93
CA LEU A 417 19.16 0.56 -7.60
C LEU A 417 17.72 1.04 -7.65
N PHE A 418 17.40 1.91 -8.62
CA PHE A 418 16.09 2.52 -8.73
C PHE A 418 15.71 2.74 -10.19
N LYS A 419 14.42 2.69 -10.50
CA LYS A 419 13.84 3.22 -11.73
C LYS A 419 13.06 4.49 -11.38
N THR A 420 13.63 5.63 -11.75
CA THR A 420 13.04 6.94 -11.44
C THR A 420 13.56 7.96 -12.44
N GLU A 421 13.02 9.17 -12.42
CA GLU A 421 13.41 10.26 -13.30
C GLU A 421 14.07 11.37 -12.50
N PHE A 422 15.29 11.73 -12.88
CA PHE A 422 16.02 12.86 -12.32
C PHE A 422 16.24 13.93 -13.39
N ALA A 423 15.96 15.18 -13.06
CA ALA A 423 16.45 16.31 -13.84
C ALA A 423 17.92 16.54 -13.46
N LEU A 424 18.83 16.17 -14.36
CA LEU A 424 20.27 16.24 -14.14
C LEU A 424 20.91 17.44 -14.85
N SER A 425 21.87 18.06 -14.20
CA SER A 425 22.79 19.05 -14.77
C SER A 425 24.21 18.51 -14.83
N ALA A 426 25.08 19.18 -15.58
CA ALA A 426 26.51 18.82 -15.66
C ALA A 426 27.26 19.02 -14.33
N ALA A 427 26.66 19.72 -13.36
CA ALA A 427 27.25 20.00 -12.05
C ALA A 427 26.86 18.98 -10.99
N ASP A 428 25.91 18.07 -11.30
CA ASP A 428 25.43 17.11 -10.34
C ASP A 428 26.46 16.02 -10.06
N VAL A 429 26.52 15.58 -8.80
CA VAL A 429 27.53 14.64 -8.32
C VAL A 429 26.81 13.45 -7.67
N ILE A 430 27.24 12.24 -8.05
CA ILE A 430 26.82 11.01 -7.38
C ILE A 430 27.84 10.68 -6.30
N THR A 431 27.39 10.59 -5.04
CA THR A 431 28.20 10.15 -3.91
C THR A 431 27.73 8.81 -3.39
N VAL A 432 28.61 7.84 -3.34
CA VAL A 432 28.35 6.52 -2.74
C VAL A 432 29.14 6.38 -1.44
N ARG A 433 28.43 6.09 -0.35
CA ARG A 433 29.07 5.74 0.92
C ARG A 433 29.03 4.22 1.10
N TYR A 434 30.20 3.64 1.37
CA TYR A 434 30.31 2.19 1.53
C TYR A 434 31.31 1.82 2.63
N LYS A 435 31.12 0.63 3.20
CA LYS A 435 32.02 0.00 4.14
C LYS A 435 32.37 -1.39 3.63
N LEU A 436 33.66 -1.72 3.53
CA LEU A 436 34.12 -3.07 3.20
C LEU A 436 34.04 -3.95 4.45
N VAL A 437 33.46 -5.12 4.30
CA VAL A 437 33.32 -6.10 5.38
C VAL A 437 33.91 -7.43 4.90
N GLY A 438 35.08 -7.76 5.42
CA GLY A 438 35.80 -8.97 5.04
C GLY A 438 36.59 -8.81 3.72
N GLY A 439 37.78 -9.32 3.68
CA GLY A 439 38.66 -9.44 2.54
C GLY A 439 39.44 -10.73 2.68
#